data_86a558d012156442c8f1308afe847bde
#
_entry.id   86a558d012156442c8f1308afe847bde
#
_cell.length_a   1.000
_cell.length_b   1.000
_cell.length_c   1.000
_cell.angle_alpha   90.00
_cell.angle_beta   90.00
_cell.angle_gamma   90.00
#
_symmetry.space_group_name_H-M   'P 1'
#
loop_
_entity.id
_entity.type
_entity.pdbx_description
1 polymer ?
#
loop_
_entity_poly.entity_id
_entity_poly.type
_entity_poly.pdbx_seq_one_letter_code
_entity_poly.pdbx_strand_id
1 'polypeptide(L)'
;MREIHRVLAHGGWAFIEVPSTDGRGAWQDPTHVSFWNEHSFWYYTNASKARYIRNNDIRFQSYRLDTWEMAPNIPVVSAWLVAIKNETRLPGILSI
;
A
#
# COMPACT_ATOMS: atom_id res chain seq x y z
N MET A 1 5.67 -3.18 5.30
CA MET A 1 5.99 -3.06 3.85
C MET A 1 7.37 -3.58 3.48
N ARG A 2 8.37 -3.37 4.31
CA ARG A 2 9.75 -3.83 4.01
C ARG A 2 9.84 -5.34 3.81
N GLU A 3 9.22 -6.14 4.66
CA GLU A 3 9.26 -7.59 4.51
C GLU A 3 8.52 -8.09 3.28
N ILE A 4 7.40 -7.46 2.95
CA ILE A 4 6.66 -7.80 1.72
C ILE A 4 7.54 -7.52 0.51
N HIS A 5 8.17 -6.36 0.47
CA HIS A 5 9.08 -6.00 -0.61
C HIS A 5 10.27 -6.95 -0.69
N ARG A 6 10.83 -7.32 0.46
CA ARG A 6 12.03 -8.17 0.53
C ARG A 6 11.80 -9.54 -0.10
N VAL A 7 10.65 -10.16 0.16
CA VAL A 7 10.38 -11.53 -0.32
C VAL A 7 9.94 -11.60 -1.77
N LEU A 8 9.57 -10.48 -2.38
CA LEU A 8 9.12 -10.45 -3.76
C LEU A 8 10.30 -10.20 -4.71
N ALA A 9 10.28 -10.87 -5.86
CA ALA A 9 11.18 -10.55 -6.96
C ALA A 9 10.72 -9.26 -7.65
N HIS A 10 11.57 -8.65 -8.46
CA HIS A 10 11.17 -7.52 -9.30
C HIS A 10 9.98 -7.95 -10.18
N GLY A 11 8.92 -7.17 -10.17
CA GLY A 11 7.70 -7.50 -10.90
C GLY A 11 6.77 -8.44 -10.14
N GLY A 12 7.13 -8.88 -8.92
CA GLY A 12 6.27 -9.71 -8.09
C GLY A 12 5.07 -8.94 -7.56
N TRP A 13 3.94 -9.60 -7.45
CA TRP A 13 2.68 -8.99 -7.04
C TRP A 13 2.40 -9.19 -5.55
N ALA A 14 1.85 -8.15 -4.93
CA ALA A 14 1.30 -8.22 -3.58
C ALA A 14 -0.13 -7.71 -3.60
N PHE A 15 -1.02 -8.44 -2.95
CA PHE A 15 -2.37 -7.97 -2.69
C PHE A 15 -2.51 -7.77 -1.18
N ILE A 16 -2.85 -6.56 -0.78
CA ILE A 16 -2.95 -6.17 0.62
C ILE A 16 -4.34 -5.60 0.87
N GLU A 17 -5.00 -6.08 1.92
CA GLU A 17 -6.31 -5.60 2.31
C GLU A 17 -6.29 -5.27 3.80
N VAL A 18 -6.63 -4.02 4.14
CA VAL A 18 -6.58 -3.53 5.52
C VAL A 18 -7.78 -2.63 5.81
N PRO A 19 -8.25 -2.57 7.08
CA PRO A 19 -9.26 -1.59 7.47
C PRO A 19 -8.78 -0.17 7.22
N SER A 20 -9.65 0.67 6.64
CA SER A 20 -9.32 2.06 6.35
C SER A 20 -9.51 2.96 7.57
N THR A 21 -8.62 3.94 7.74
CA THR A 21 -8.77 4.97 8.77
C THR A 21 -9.98 5.88 8.50
N ASP A 22 -10.60 5.78 7.33
CA ASP A 22 -11.81 6.53 7.00
C ASP A 22 -13.05 5.99 7.73
N GLY A 23 -12.91 4.89 8.46
CA GLY A 23 -13.98 4.30 9.25
C GLY A 23 -13.47 3.71 10.55
N ARG A 24 -14.40 3.23 11.37
CA ARG A 24 -14.08 2.72 12.72
C ARG A 24 -13.26 1.42 12.73
N GLY A 25 -13.29 0.64 11.63
CA GLY A 25 -12.61 -0.65 11.57
C GLY A 25 -11.13 -0.58 11.88
N ALA A 26 -10.47 0.52 11.49
CA ALA A 26 -9.06 0.73 11.77
C ALA A 26 -8.78 1.09 13.22
N TRP A 27 -9.76 1.67 13.91
CA TRP A 27 -9.55 2.27 15.24
C TRP A 27 -10.15 1.47 16.38
N GLN A 28 -11.12 0.62 16.10
CA GLN A 28 -11.88 -0.06 17.16
C GLN A 28 -11.11 -1.16 17.86
N ASP A 29 -10.10 -1.73 17.24
CA ASP A 29 -9.31 -2.83 17.81
C ASP A 29 -8.09 -2.22 18.54
N PRO A 30 -8.02 -2.34 19.86
CA PRO A 30 -6.92 -1.75 20.63
C PRO A 30 -5.56 -2.43 20.39
N THR A 31 -5.53 -3.56 19.69
CA THR A 31 -4.28 -4.25 19.38
C THR A 31 -3.67 -3.79 18.06
N HIS A 32 -4.36 -2.96 17.27
CA HIS A 32 -3.80 -2.41 16.05
C HIS A 32 -2.63 -1.47 16.36
N VAL A 33 -1.50 -1.69 15.69
CA VAL A 33 -0.27 -0.91 15.89
C VAL A 33 0.07 0.00 14.72
N SER A 34 -0.62 -0.16 13.59
CA SER A 34 -0.48 0.74 12.44
C SER A 34 -1.84 0.95 11.79
N PHE A 35 -2.01 2.13 11.19
CA PHE A 35 -3.29 2.58 10.67
C PHE A 35 -3.11 3.04 9.24
N TRP A 36 -3.98 2.58 8.33
CA TRP A 36 -3.82 2.71 6.88
C TRP A 36 -5.06 3.26 6.20
N ASN A 37 -4.85 3.98 5.11
CA ASN A 37 -5.87 4.32 4.12
C ASN A 37 -5.21 4.30 2.74
N GLU A 38 -5.94 4.63 1.66
CA GLU A 38 -5.37 4.60 0.31
C GLU A 38 -4.09 5.42 0.19
N HIS A 39 -4.07 6.60 0.80
CA HIS A 39 -2.92 7.50 0.71
C HIS A 39 -1.69 6.98 1.45
N SER A 40 -1.85 6.06 2.39
CA SER A 40 -0.72 5.45 3.09
C SER A 40 0.18 4.68 2.12
N PHE A 41 -0.41 4.07 1.10
CA PHE A 41 0.35 3.31 0.10
C PHE A 41 1.15 4.22 -0.83
N TRP A 42 0.76 5.49 -0.97
CA TRP A 42 1.50 6.44 -1.79
C TRP A 42 2.93 6.65 -1.32
N TYR A 43 3.19 6.47 -0.04
CA TYR A 43 4.55 6.59 0.51
C TYR A 43 5.51 5.53 -0.03
N TYR A 44 4.97 4.49 -0.67
CA TYR A 44 5.75 3.41 -1.26
C TYR A 44 5.60 3.32 -2.78
N THR A 45 4.68 4.08 -3.37
CA THR A 45 4.42 4.05 -4.81
C THR A 45 4.76 5.36 -5.51
N ASN A 46 4.76 6.47 -4.79
CA ASN A 46 4.96 7.82 -5.34
C ASN A 46 6.26 8.39 -4.81
N ALA A 47 7.18 8.74 -5.71
CA ALA A 47 8.50 9.26 -5.33
C ALA A 47 8.43 10.54 -4.49
N SER A 48 7.46 11.43 -4.76
CA SER A 48 7.31 12.67 -4.00
C SER A 48 6.86 12.42 -2.56
N LYS A 49 6.13 11.35 -2.30
CA LYS A 49 5.69 10.98 -0.95
C LYS A 49 6.71 10.10 -0.23
N ALA A 50 7.47 9.30 -0.97
CA ALA A 50 8.44 8.38 -0.39
C ALA A 50 9.49 9.09 0.47
N ARG A 51 9.83 10.33 0.14
CA ARG A 51 10.82 11.14 0.88
C ARG A 51 10.40 11.46 2.32
N TYR A 52 9.12 11.34 2.66
CA TYR A 52 8.63 11.62 4.01
C TYR A 52 8.89 10.48 5.00
N ILE A 53 9.28 9.31 4.50
CA ILE A 53 9.66 8.19 5.36
C ILE A 53 11.18 8.07 5.34
N ARG A 54 11.79 8.15 6.53
CA ARG A 54 13.24 8.07 6.67
C ARG A 54 13.75 6.69 6.23
N ASN A 55 14.83 6.68 5.44
CA ASN A 55 15.44 5.44 4.92
C ASN A 55 14.47 4.60 4.09
N ASN A 56 13.57 5.24 3.37
CA ASN A 56 12.58 4.54 2.56
C ASN A 56 13.16 4.28 1.16
N ASP A 57 13.77 3.12 1.00
CA ASP A 57 14.28 2.61 -0.27
C ASP A 57 13.33 1.61 -0.93
N ILE A 58 12.16 1.38 -0.32
CA ILE A 58 11.17 0.43 -0.79
C ILE A 58 10.32 1.09 -1.86
N ARG A 59 10.15 0.41 -3.00
CA ARG A 59 9.36 0.93 -4.11
C ARG A 59 8.41 -0.13 -4.66
N PHE A 60 7.18 0.31 -4.91
CA PHE A 60 6.16 -0.46 -5.60
C PHE A 60 5.56 0.39 -6.70
N GLN A 61 4.99 -0.26 -7.70
CA GLN A 61 4.03 0.37 -8.60
C GLN A 61 2.64 -0.08 -8.17
N SER A 62 1.69 0.85 -8.08
CA SER A 62 0.32 0.48 -7.80
C SER A 62 -0.36 0.08 -9.11
N TYR A 63 -1.02 -1.06 -9.09
CA TYR A 63 -1.95 -1.45 -10.15
C TYR A 63 -3.34 -0.90 -9.83
N ARG A 64 -3.76 -1.04 -8.58
CA ARG A 64 -5.08 -0.63 -8.14
C ARG A 64 -5.07 -0.35 -6.64
N LEU A 65 -5.70 0.75 -6.25
CA LEU A 65 -5.95 1.10 -4.86
C LEU A 65 -7.43 1.45 -4.74
N ASP A 66 -8.17 0.68 -3.96
CA ASP A 66 -9.61 0.87 -3.79
C ASP A 66 -9.97 0.90 -2.32
N THR A 67 -10.94 1.77 -1.99
CA THR A 67 -11.62 1.73 -0.70
C THR A 67 -13.05 1.29 -0.93
N TRP A 68 -13.49 0.25 -0.23
CA TRP A 68 -14.84 -0.29 -0.36
C TRP A 68 -15.38 -0.69 1.00
N GLU A 69 -16.71 -0.69 1.14
CA GLU A 69 -17.34 -1.07 2.40
C GLU A 69 -17.52 -2.58 2.49
N MET A 70 -16.80 -3.21 3.44
CA MET A 70 -16.99 -4.62 3.75
C MET A 70 -18.29 -4.84 4.51
N ALA A 71 -18.67 -3.87 5.35
CA ALA A 71 -19.92 -3.83 6.11
C ALA A 71 -20.29 -2.37 6.31
N PRO A 72 -21.53 -2.02 6.70
CA PRO A 72 -21.91 -0.63 6.93
C PRO A 72 -20.91 0.09 7.87
N ASN A 73 -20.37 1.21 7.42
CA ASN A 73 -19.40 2.03 8.15
C ASN A 73 -18.07 1.32 8.47
N ILE A 74 -17.72 0.29 7.73
CA ILE A 74 -16.43 -0.39 7.87
C ILE A 74 -15.76 -0.44 6.50
N PRO A 75 -15.14 0.68 6.06
CA PRO A 75 -14.39 0.70 4.81
C PRO A 75 -13.06 -0.04 4.94
N VAL A 76 -12.67 -0.70 3.86
CA VAL A 76 -11.44 -1.48 3.75
C VAL A 76 -10.69 -1.00 2.51
N VAL A 77 -9.37 -0.88 2.64
CA VAL A 77 -8.50 -0.54 1.50
C VAL A 77 -7.94 -1.83 0.91
N SER A 78 -8.11 -1.99 -0.40
CA SER A 78 -7.48 -3.08 -1.16
C SER A 78 -6.39 -2.49 -2.05
N ALA A 79 -5.18 -3.00 -1.92
CA ALA A 79 -4.02 -2.53 -2.68
C ALA A 79 -3.42 -3.67 -3.50
N TRP A 80 -3.34 -3.45 -4.81
CA TRP A 80 -2.63 -4.34 -5.74
C TRP A 80 -1.33 -3.67 -6.10
N LEU A 81 -0.20 -4.22 -5.66
CA LEU A 81 1.12 -3.63 -5.78
C LEU A 81 2.06 -4.55 -6.53
N VAL A 82 2.97 -3.94 -7.28
CA VAL A 82 4.03 -4.67 -7.99
C VAL A 82 5.37 -4.19 -7.46
N ALA A 83 6.19 -5.13 -6.99
CA ALA A 83 7.48 -4.80 -6.40
C ALA A 83 8.47 -4.32 -7.46
N ILE A 84 9.16 -3.22 -7.17
CA ILE A 84 10.20 -2.65 -8.02
C ILE A 84 11.54 -2.79 -7.31
N LYS A 85 12.45 -3.58 -7.90
CA LYS A 85 13.77 -3.84 -7.34
C LYS A 85 14.89 -3.11 -8.07
N ASN A 86 14.57 -2.51 -9.22
CA ASN A 86 15.49 -1.70 -10.00
C ASN A 86 14.73 -0.49 -10.52
N GLU A 87 15.37 0.36 -11.32
CA GLU A 87 14.74 1.58 -11.80
C GLU A 87 13.77 1.36 -12.96
N THR A 88 13.68 0.15 -13.49
CA THR A 88 12.83 -0.14 -14.65
C THR A 88 11.39 -0.36 -14.21
N ARG A 89 10.51 0.51 -14.69
CA ARG A 89 9.08 0.35 -14.44
C ARG A 89 8.48 -0.65 -15.43
N LEU A 90 7.46 -1.36 -14.97
CA LEU A 90 6.78 -2.35 -15.81
C LEU A 90 5.77 -1.64 -16.72
N PRO A 91 5.77 -1.97 -18.04
CA PRO A 91 4.80 -1.40 -18.97
C PRO A 91 3.37 -1.75 -18.57
N GLY A 92 2.46 -0.79 -18.74
CA GLY A 92 1.04 -1.00 -18.46
C GLY A 92 0.65 -0.97 -16.99
N ILE A 93 1.61 -0.85 -16.08
CA ILE A 93 1.34 -0.74 -14.64
C ILE A 93 1.35 0.74 -14.26
N LEU A 94 0.27 1.21 -13.67
CA LEU A 94 0.13 2.61 -13.29
C LEU A 94 0.98 2.93 -12.06
N SER A 95 1.42 4.19 -11.98
CA SER A 95 2.14 4.72 -10.83
C SER A 95 1.36 5.91 -10.29
N ILE A 96 1.09 5.91 -9.04
CA ILE A 96 0.42 7.02 -8.36
C ILE A 96 1.43 7.98 -7.79
#